data_e263234cf0981690b2dbb0ca3ce4e2ca
#
_entry.id   e263234cf0981690b2dbb0ca3ce4e2ca
#
_cell.length_a   1.000
_cell.length_b   1.000
_cell.length_c   1.000
_cell.angle_alpha   90.00
_cell.angle_beta   90.00
_cell.angle_gamma   90.00
#
_symmetry.space_group_name_H-M   'P 1'
#
loop_
_entity.id
_entity.type
_entity.pdbx_description
1 polymer ?
#
loop_
_entity_poly.entity_id
_entity_poly.type
_entity_poly.pdbx_seq_one_letter_code
_entity_poly.pdbx_strand_id
1 'polypeptide(L)'
;MTSRDESSKGGPEPGFTVRRLGPGDIPSMRALNALFGRAFAEPDTYGAAPPDDAYLADLLAKAHVVVLVAERDGTVLGGLVAYELDKFERARREIYLYDLAVEAEHRRRGIATALIRQLQTHAAGRGAWVIFVQGDPGDGPALALYERLGTREEVLHFDLPVGALPLPSEANPSKGPAFAFAPAGG
;
A
#
# COMPACT_ATOMS: atom_id res chain seq x y z
N MET A 1 37.16 4.34 -36.29
CA MET A 1 36.73 4.02 -34.92
C MET A 1 35.37 4.61 -34.71
N THR A 2 34.35 3.82 -34.96
CA THR A 2 32.94 4.20 -34.99
C THR A 2 32.33 3.83 -33.63
N SER A 3 32.04 4.83 -32.81
CA SER A 3 31.29 4.67 -31.57
C SER A 3 29.83 4.32 -31.90
N ARG A 4 29.41 3.15 -31.50
CA ARG A 4 27.99 2.77 -31.52
C ARG A 4 27.30 3.40 -30.34
N ASP A 5 26.43 4.30 -30.65
CA ASP A 5 25.42 4.84 -29.74
C ASP A 5 24.40 3.72 -29.46
N GLU A 6 24.44 3.14 -28.27
CA GLU A 6 23.41 2.21 -27.81
C GLU A 6 22.20 3.02 -27.30
N SER A 7 21.36 3.38 -28.25
CA SER A 7 20.03 3.89 -27.95
C SER A 7 19.28 2.90 -27.06
N SER A 8 19.10 3.28 -25.80
CA SER A 8 18.19 2.65 -24.84
C SER A 8 16.81 2.45 -25.51
N LYS A 9 16.48 1.20 -25.79
CA LYS A 9 15.12 0.81 -26.22
C LYS A 9 14.18 0.99 -25.04
N GLY A 10 13.60 2.18 -24.90
CA GLY A 10 12.44 2.40 -24.05
C GLY A 10 11.29 1.51 -24.54
N GLY A 11 10.87 0.54 -23.74
CA GLY A 11 9.58 -0.12 -23.94
C GLY A 11 8.45 0.90 -23.91
N PRO A 12 7.23 0.58 -24.41
CA PRO A 12 6.11 1.49 -24.37
C PRO A 12 5.94 1.99 -22.93
N GLU A 13 5.90 3.32 -22.76
CA GLU A 13 5.68 3.92 -21.44
C GLU A 13 4.39 3.35 -20.84
N PRO A 14 4.40 2.96 -19.57
CA PRO A 14 3.18 2.54 -18.91
C PRO A 14 2.19 3.72 -19.02
N GLY A 15 0.98 3.45 -19.49
CA GLY A 15 -0.04 4.49 -19.69
C GLY A 15 -0.56 5.09 -18.36
N PHE A 16 0.30 5.22 -17.36
CA PHE A 16 0.08 5.81 -16.04
C PHE A 16 1.40 6.28 -15.43
N THR A 17 1.34 7.22 -14.50
CA THR A 17 2.48 7.68 -13.69
C THR A 17 2.30 7.27 -12.23
N VAL A 18 3.42 7.04 -11.52
CA VAL A 18 3.42 6.79 -10.07
C VAL A 18 4.07 7.98 -9.38
N ARG A 19 3.38 8.55 -8.37
CA ARG A 19 3.92 9.65 -7.57
C ARG A 19 3.57 9.52 -6.09
N ARG A 20 4.35 10.17 -5.23
CA ARG A 20 4.03 10.32 -3.80
C ARG A 20 3.06 11.50 -3.62
N LEU A 21 2.09 11.32 -2.73
CA LEU A 21 1.21 12.39 -2.30
C LEU A 21 1.89 13.24 -1.23
N GLY A 22 1.61 14.53 -1.25
CA GLY A 22 1.98 15.51 -0.24
C GLY A 22 0.76 16.22 0.34
N PRO A 23 0.97 17.19 1.28
CA PRO A 23 -0.12 17.88 1.99
C PRO A 23 -1.16 18.57 1.09
N GLY A 24 -0.78 18.95 -0.14
CA GLY A 24 -1.68 19.59 -1.11
C GLY A 24 -2.52 18.62 -1.93
N ASP A 25 -2.29 17.30 -1.82
CA ASP A 25 -2.91 16.29 -2.68
C ASP A 25 -4.20 15.69 -2.08
N ILE A 26 -4.98 16.49 -1.36
CA ILE A 26 -6.19 16.02 -0.68
C ILE A 26 -7.21 15.36 -1.63
N PRO A 27 -7.47 15.91 -2.84
CA PRO A 27 -8.37 15.24 -3.78
C PRO A 27 -7.92 13.83 -4.18
N SER A 28 -6.61 13.65 -4.45
CA SER A 28 -6.04 12.33 -4.78
C SER A 28 -6.08 11.36 -3.60
N MET A 29 -5.85 11.85 -2.36
CA MET A 29 -5.97 11.03 -1.15
C MET A 29 -7.42 10.56 -0.93
N ARG A 30 -8.41 11.43 -1.13
CA ARG A 30 -9.83 11.08 -1.06
C ARG A 30 -10.23 10.06 -2.14
N ALA A 31 -9.73 10.25 -3.36
CA ALA A 31 -9.94 9.29 -4.45
C ALA A 31 -9.34 7.91 -4.11
N LEU A 32 -8.14 7.88 -3.51
CA LEU A 32 -7.50 6.65 -3.06
C LEU A 32 -8.29 5.96 -1.94
N ASN A 33 -8.77 6.71 -0.93
CA ASN A 33 -9.60 6.15 0.14
C ASN A 33 -10.88 5.52 -0.41
N ALA A 34 -11.55 6.20 -1.34
CA ALA A 34 -12.74 5.66 -2.00
C ALA A 34 -12.43 4.39 -2.82
N LEU A 35 -11.24 4.33 -3.45
CA LEU A 35 -10.76 3.14 -4.15
C LEU A 35 -10.55 1.98 -3.18
N PHE A 36 -9.90 2.21 -2.04
CA PHE A 36 -9.70 1.19 -1.01
C PHE A 36 -11.04 0.66 -0.49
N GLY A 37 -12.00 1.54 -0.17
CA GLY A 37 -13.34 1.13 0.25
C GLY A 37 -14.02 0.18 -0.74
N ARG A 38 -13.87 0.42 -2.04
CA ARG A 38 -14.37 -0.48 -3.09
C ARG A 38 -13.57 -1.76 -3.21
N ALA A 39 -12.25 -1.65 -3.24
CA ALA A 39 -11.34 -2.76 -3.50
C ALA A 39 -11.36 -3.81 -2.37
N PHE A 40 -11.50 -3.35 -1.12
CA PHE A 40 -11.56 -4.19 0.07
C PHE A 40 -13.00 -4.57 0.46
N ALA A 41 -14.01 -4.02 -0.25
CA ALA A 41 -15.43 -4.16 0.06
C ALA A 41 -15.78 -3.68 1.48
N GLU A 42 -15.14 -2.61 1.92
CA GLU A 42 -15.29 -1.96 3.24
C GLU A 42 -15.71 -0.48 3.10
N PRO A 43 -16.87 -0.20 2.47
CA PRO A 43 -17.30 1.17 2.24
C PRO A 43 -17.49 1.96 3.55
N ASP A 44 -17.91 1.29 4.62
CA ASP A 44 -18.14 1.93 5.91
C ASP A 44 -16.82 2.34 6.59
N THR A 45 -15.80 1.48 6.55
CA THR A 45 -14.46 1.78 7.10
C THR A 45 -13.85 3.02 6.45
N TYR A 46 -13.97 3.13 5.13
CA TYR A 46 -13.35 4.20 4.36
C TYR A 46 -14.27 5.41 4.10
N GLY A 47 -15.58 5.30 4.35
CA GLY A 47 -16.56 6.30 3.94
C GLY A 47 -17.53 6.82 5.02
N ALA A 48 -17.83 6.07 6.10
CA ALA A 48 -18.82 6.47 7.09
C ALA A 48 -18.42 7.71 7.91
N ALA A 49 -17.12 7.87 8.20
CA ALA A 49 -16.57 9.00 8.94
C ALA A 49 -15.22 9.46 8.29
N PRO A 50 -15.25 10.01 7.06
CA PRO A 50 -14.04 10.39 6.38
C PRO A 50 -13.29 11.49 7.15
N PRO A 51 -11.95 11.40 7.26
CA PRO A 51 -11.14 12.43 7.87
C PRO A 51 -11.33 13.77 7.17
N ASP A 52 -11.23 14.88 7.90
CA ASP A 52 -11.25 16.21 7.30
C ASP A 52 -9.96 16.55 6.56
N ASP A 53 -9.96 17.64 5.81
CA ASP A 53 -8.83 18.04 4.97
C ASP A 53 -7.61 18.40 5.81
N ALA A 54 -7.78 18.98 7.00
CA ALA A 54 -6.68 19.34 7.90
C ALA A 54 -5.96 18.08 8.39
N TYR A 55 -6.71 17.07 8.84
CA TYR A 55 -6.14 15.78 9.24
C TYR A 55 -5.38 15.10 8.09
N LEU A 56 -5.95 15.09 6.88
CA LEU A 56 -5.29 14.48 5.72
C LEU A 56 -4.03 15.24 5.32
N ALA A 57 -4.04 16.57 5.37
CA ALA A 57 -2.86 17.39 5.11
C ALA A 57 -1.75 17.11 6.13
N ASP A 58 -2.09 17.09 7.42
CA ASP A 58 -1.15 16.76 8.50
C ASP A 58 -0.60 15.34 8.38
N LEU A 59 -1.43 14.37 8.00
CA LEU A 59 -1.01 13.00 7.76
C LEU A 59 0.01 12.93 6.63
N LEU A 60 -0.29 13.55 5.48
CA LEU A 60 0.57 13.58 4.30
C LEU A 60 1.85 14.40 4.51
N ALA A 61 1.87 15.31 5.49
CA ALA A 61 3.07 16.07 5.87
C ALA A 61 4.06 15.24 6.71
N LYS A 62 3.62 14.13 7.31
CA LYS A 62 4.48 13.28 8.16
C LYS A 62 5.52 12.56 7.31
N ALA A 63 6.79 12.72 7.66
CA ALA A 63 7.91 12.15 6.89
C ALA A 63 7.86 10.62 6.82
N HIS A 64 7.35 9.97 7.89
CA HIS A 64 7.25 8.51 8.01
C HIS A 64 6.01 7.91 7.36
N VAL A 65 5.08 8.74 6.86
CA VAL A 65 3.90 8.29 6.12
C VAL A 65 4.19 8.39 4.63
N VAL A 66 4.06 7.29 3.91
CA VAL A 66 4.31 7.21 2.48
C VAL A 66 3.03 6.79 1.77
N VAL A 67 2.44 7.69 1.02
CA VAL A 67 1.28 7.41 0.18
C VAL A 67 1.71 7.57 -1.27
N LEU A 68 1.58 6.49 -2.06
CA LEU A 68 1.85 6.50 -3.49
C LEU A 68 0.56 6.24 -4.26
N VAL A 69 0.38 6.96 -5.35
CA VAL A 69 -0.71 6.72 -6.30
C VAL A 69 -0.17 6.45 -7.69
N ALA A 70 -0.83 5.56 -8.41
CA ALA A 70 -0.72 5.42 -9.85
C ALA A 70 -1.90 6.16 -10.47
N GLU A 71 -1.62 7.11 -11.34
CA GLU A 71 -2.65 7.96 -11.94
C GLU A 71 -2.45 8.14 -13.44
N ARG A 72 -3.55 8.39 -14.14
CA ARG A 72 -3.60 8.76 -15.54
C ARG A 72 -4.65 9.83 -15.74
N ASP A 73 -4.26 10.94 -16.39
CA ASP A 73 -5.15 12.07 -16.69
C ASP A 73 -5.88 12.59 -15.42
N GLY A 74 -5.18 12.64 -14.27
CA GLY A 74 -5.73 13.06 -12.99
C GLY A 74 -6.62 12.04 -12.29
N THR A 75 -6.81 10.85 -12.88
CA THR A 75 -7.60 9.76 -12.28
C THR A 75 -6.70 8.78 -11.55
N VAL A 76 -6.98 8.52 -10.27
CA VAL A 76 -6.28 7.50 -9.46
C VAL A 76 -6.74 6.11 -9.89
N LEU A 77 -5.82 5.29 -10.37
CA LEU A 77 -6.04 3.91 -10.84
C LEU A 77 -5.67 2.86 -9.79
N GLY A 78 -4.89 3.25 -8.80
CA GLY A 78 -4.43 2.41 -7.70
C GLY A 78 -3.49 3.19 -6.80
N GLY A 79 -3.17 2.63 -5.65
CA GLY A 79 -2.22 3.24 -4.74
C GLY A 79 -1.84 2.33 -3.59
N LEU A 80 -0.93 2.82 -2.76
CA LEU A 80 -0.51 2.17 -1.53
C LEU A 80 -0.31 3.19 -0.42
N VAL A 81 -0.44 2.70 0.81
CA VAL A 81 -0.07 3.40 2.03
C VAL A 81 0.98 2.57 2.77
N ALA A 82 2.06 3.21 3.20
CA ALA A 82 3.13 2.57 3.94
C ALA A 82 3.64 3.48 5.06
N TYR A 83 4.26 2.88 6.07
CA TYR A 83 4.81 3.55 7.24
C TYR A 83 6.29 3.22 7.42
N GLU A 84 7.13 4.24 7.60
CA GLU A 84 8.53 4.06 7.98
C GLU A 84 8.62 3.84 9.49
N LEU A 85 9.35 2.81 9.90
CA LEU A 85 9.55 2.41 11.28
C LEU A 85 11.04 2.50 11.61
N ASP A 86 11.42 3.44 12.47
CA ASP A 86 12.78 3.52 13.00
C ASP A 86 13.00 2.40 14.02
N LYS A 87 14.11 1.66 13.88
CA LYS A 87 14.45 0.54 14.75
C LYS A 87 15.33 0.99 15.91
N PHE A 88 15.06 0.47 17.10
CA PHE A 88 15.80 0.84 18.30
C PHE A 88 17.07 0.01 18.52
N GLU A 89 17.11 -1.23 18.01
CA GLU A 89 18.26 -2.13 18.18
C GLU A 89 19.44 -1.79 17.26
N ARG A 90 19.19 -1.02 16.20
CA ARG A 90 20.19 -0.50 15.25
C ARG A 90 19.68 0.78 14.60
N ALA A 91 20.60 1.64 14.17
CA ALA A 91 20.28 2.83 13.38
C ALA A 91 19.88 2.42 11.94
N ARG A 92 18.71 1.82 11.78
CA ARG A 92 18.13 1.40 10.51
C ARG A 92 16.62 1.61 10.51
N ARG A 93 16.00 1.46 9.34
CA ARG A 93 14.55 1.54 9.14
C ARG A 93 14.01 0.27 8.53
N GLU A 94 12.73 0.06 8.76
CA GLU A 94 11.88 -0.87 8.04
C GLU A 94 10.69 -0.09 7.48
N ILE A 95 10.06 -0.58 6.41
CA ILE A 95 8.85 0.00 5.89
C ILE A 95 7.74 -1.05 5.97
N TYR A 96 6.64 -0.69 6.60
CA TYR A 96 5.44 -1.49 6.62
C TYR A 96 4.50 -1.03 5.48
N LEU A 97 4.34 -1.86 4.45
CA LEU A 97 3.31 -1.67 3.43
C LEU A 97 1.98 -2.09 4.03
N TYR A 98 1.14 -1.11 4.34
CA TYR A 98 -0.13 -1.31 5.06
C TYR A 98 -1.27 -1.66 4.11
N ASP A 99 -1.53 -0.82 3.10
CA ASP A 99 -2.58 -1.01 2.10
C ASP A 99 -2.00 -0.94 0.69
N LEU A 100 -2.53 -1.78 -0.21
CA LEU A 100 -2.25 -1.74 -1.64
C LEU A 100 -3.48 -2.21 -2.42
N ALA A 101 -4.01 -1.36 -3.28
CA ALA A 101 -5.09 -1.76 -4.18
C ALA A 101 -4.99 -1.10 -5.55
N VAL A 102 -5.61 -1.76 -6.53
CA VAL A 102 -5.75 -1.29 -7.90
C VAL A 102 -7.20 -1.47 -8.32
N GLU A 103 -7.78 -0.46 -8.98
CA GLU A 103 -9.12 -0.55 -9.55
C GLU A 103 -9.30 -1.81 -10.39
N ALA A 104 -10.43 -2.48 -10.24
CA ALA A 104 -10.69 -3.79 -10.84
C ALA A 104 -10.42 -3.80 -12.36
N GLU A 105 -10.85 -2.75 -13.05
CA GLU A 105 -10.72 -2.57 -14.50
C GLU A 105 -9.26 -2.34 -14.95
N HIS A 106 -8.38 -1.96 -14.02
CA HIS A 106 -6.98 -1.65 -14.27
C HIS A 106 -6.00 -2.70 -13.72
N ARG A 107 -6.52 -3.79 -13.13
CA ARG A 107 -5.70 -4.92 -12.65
C ARG A 107 -4.96 -5.61 -13.79
N ARG A 108 -3.89 -6.33 -13.46
CA ARG A 108 -3.05 -7.10 -14.41
C ARG A 108 -2.34 -6.26 -15.47
N ARG A 109 -2.21 -4.95 -15.24
CA ARG A 109 -1.48 -4.00 -16.11
C ARG A 109 -0.17 -3.49 -15.51
N GLY A 110 0.36 -4.17 -14.48
CA GLY A 110 1.64 -3.83 -13.85
C GLY A 110 1.59 -2.71 -12.80
N ILE A 111 0.41 -2.11 -12.52
CA ILE A 111 0.26 -0.96 -11.61
C ILE A 111 0.76 -1.30 -10.21
N ALA A 112 0.30 -2.40 -9.59
CA ALA A 112 0.73 -2.81 -8.26
C ALA A 112 2.25 -3.05 -8.19
N THR A 113 2.82 -3.68 -9.22
CA THR A 113 4.27 -3.88 -9.33
C THR A 113 5.02 -2.54 -9.42
N ALA A 114 4.51 -1.57 -10.18
CA ALA A 114 5.13 -0.25 -10.31
C ALA A 114 5.08 0.52 -8.98
N LEU A 115 3.96 0.47 -8.27
CA LEU A 115 3.80 1.06 -6.93
C LEU A 115 4.82 0.48 -5.94
N ILE A 116 4.95 -0.86 -5.87
CA ILE A 116 5.92 -1.51 -4.98
C ILE A 116 7.36 -1.14 -5.38
N ARG A 117 7.69 -1.11 -6.67
CA ARG A 117 9.04 -0.70 -7.13
C ARG A 117 9.35 0.74 -6.77
N GLN A 118 8.38 1.63 -6.89
CA GLN A 118 8.54 3.02 -6.44
C GLN A 118 8.75 3.10 -4.92
N LEU A 119 8.03 2.29 -4.14
CA LEU A 119 8.25 2.17 -2.70
C LEU A 119 9.63 1.60 -2.37
N GLN A 120 10.13 0.61 -3.13
CA GLN A 120 11.50 0.08 -2.99
C GLN A 120 12.55 1.16 -3.27
N THR A 121 12.36 1.99 -4.31
CA THR A 121 13.24 3.12 -4.61
C THR A 121 13.24 4.13 -3.47
N HIS A 122 12.06 4.48 -2.93
CA HIS A 122 11.93 5.34 -1.77
C HIS A 122 12.64 4.74 -0.55
N ALA A 123 12.41 3.45 -0.25
CA ALA A 123 13.01 2.72 0.86
C ALA A 123 14.55 2.78 0.80
N ALA A 124 15.13 2.52 -0.36
CA ALA A 124 16.57 2.61 -0.58
C ALA A 124 17.12 4.01 -0.30
N GLY A 125 16.45 5.07 -0.78
CA GLY A 125 16.81 6.46 -0.51
C GLY A 125 16.68 6.88 0.96
N ARG A 126 15.89 6.13 1.74
CA ARG A 126 15.69 6.35 3.18
C ARG A 126 16.56 5.46 4.07
N GLY A 127 17.39 4.60 3.49
CA GLY A 127 18.23 3.65 4.23
C GLY A 127 17.41 2.55 4.92
N ALA A 128 16.21 2.25 4.42
CA ALA A 128 15.43 1.12 4.89
C ALA A 128 16.06 -0.19 4.38
N TRP A 129 16.09 -1.20 5.24
CA TRP A 129 16.71 -2.49 4.90
C TRP A 129 15.70 -3.50 4.36
N VAL A 130 14.42 -3.33 4.68
CA VAL A 130 13.34 -4.23 4.23
C VAL A 130 12.01 -3.46 4.14
N ILE A 131 11.17 -3.89 3.21
CA ILE A 131 9.73 -3.60 3.18
C ILE A 131 9.05 -4.91 3.55
N PHE A 132 8.20 -4.90 4.56
CA PHE A 132 7.37 -6.05 4.87
C PHE A 132 5.89 -5.72 4.67
N VAL A 133 5.12 -6.74 4.33
CA VAL A 133 3.68 -6.67 4.07
C VAL A 133 3.03 -7.93 4.62
N GLN A 134 1.84 -7.79 5.16
CA GLN A 134 1.01 -8.92 5.55
C GLN A 134 0.06 -9.24 4.39
N GLY A 135 -0.11 -10.52 4.11
CA GLY A 135 -1.01 -11.00 3.05
C GLY A 135 -2.06 -11.93 3.63
N ASP A 136 -3.32 -11.72 3.23
CA ASP A 136 -4.41 -12.63 3.58
C ASP A 136 -4.23 -13.95 2.81
N PRO A 137 -4.29 -15.10 3.47
CA PRO A 137 -4.28 -16.41 2.80
C PRO A 137 -5.35 -16.56 1.71
N GLY A 138 -6.47 -15.83 1.81
CA GLY A 138 -7.54 -15.81 0.82
C GLY A 138 -7.24 -14.96 -0.42
N ASP A 139 -6.28 -14.03 -0.37
CA ASP A 139 -5.92 -13.16 -1.50
C ASP A 139 -4.79 -13.74 -2.36
N GLY A 140 -5.09 -14.80 -3.11
CA GLY A 140 -4.14 -15.43 -4.01
C GLY A 140 -3.43 -14.48 -4.97
N PRO A 141 -4.10 -13.50 -5.61
CA PRO A 141 -3.46 -12.50 -6.45
C PRO A 141 -2.41 -11.63 -5.73
N ALA A 142 -2.67 -11.18 -4.50
CA ALA A 142 -1.72 -10.41 -3.70
C ALA A 142 -0.53 -11.28 -3.29
N LEU A 143 -0.79 -12.50 -2.79
CA LEU A 143 0.27 -13.44 -2.43
C LEU A 143 1.19 -13.74 -3.60
N ALA A 144 0.65 -14.05 -4.79
CA ALA A 144 1.44 -14.29 -6.00
C ALA A 144 2.27 -13.06 -6.43
N LEU A 145 1.78 -11.83 -6.15
CA LEU A 145 2.54 -10.61 -6.40
C LEU A 145 3.72 -10.50 -5.42
N TYR A 146 3.48 -10.70 -4.14
CA TYR A 146 4.49 -10.58 -3.09
C TYR A 146 5.57 -11.66 -3.19
N GLU A 147 5.19 -12.91 -3.44
CA GLU A 147 6.14 -14.03 -3.65
C GLU A 147 7.07 -13.81 -4.85
N ARG A 148 6.61 -13.11 -5.88
CA ARG A 148 7.46 -12.74 -7.01
C ARG A 148 8.45 -11.62 -6.70
N LEU A 149 8.18 -10.79 -5.69
CA LEU A 149 8.96 -9.60 -5.36
C LEU A 149 9.79 -9.74 -4.08
N GLY A 150 9.51 -10.74 -3.26
CA GLY A 150 10.13 -10.94 -1.97
C GLY A 150 10.14 -12.39 -1.52
N THR A 151 10.46 -12.61 -0.25
CA THR A 151 10.48 -13.92 0.41
C THR A 151 9.33 -14.00 1.38
N ARG A 152 8.60 -15.12 1.36
CA ARG A 152 7.50 -15.39 2.29
C ARG A 152 8.04 -15.86 3.64
N GLU A 153 7.47 -15.32 4.71
CA GLU A 153 7.62 -15.80 6.09
C GLU A 153 6.25 -16.15 6.66
N GLU A 154 6.18 -17.16 7.51
CA GLU A 154 4.94 -17.52 8.21
C GLU A 154 4.98 -16.96 9.62
N VAL A 155 4.03 -16.07 9.92
CA VAL A 155 3.91 -15.41 11.22
C VAL A 155 2.46 -15.48 11.69
N LEU A 156 2.24 -15.47 13.01
CA LEU A 156 0.91 -15.29 13.58
C LEU A 156 0.66 -13.82 13.84
N HIS A 157 -0.49 -13.32 13.43
CA HIS A 157 -0.96 -11.97 13.73
C HIS A 157 -1.95 -12.01 14.89
N PHE A 158 -1.87 -11.05 15.80
CA PHE A 158 -2.78 -10.91 16.94
C PHE A 158 -3.22 -9.46 17.07
N ASP A 159 -4.53 -9.22 17.11
CA ASP A 159 -5.11 -7.93 17.47
C ASP A 159 -5.34 -7.87 18.98
N LEU A 160 -4.78 -6.86 19.63
CA LEU A 160 -4.96 -6.62 21.06
C LEU A 160 -5.85 -5.38 21.23
N PRO A 161 -7.08 -5.51 21.76
CA PRO A 161 -7.99 -4.39 21.90
C PRO A 161 -7.44 -3.34 22.88
N VAL A 162 -7.65 -2.06 22.54
CA VAL A 162 -7.32 -0.94 23.43
C VAL A 162 -8.61 -0.41 24.05
N GLY A 163 -8.84 -0.73 25.33
CA GLY A 163 -10.06 -0.35 26.05
C GLY A 163 -11.24 -1.29 25.76
N ALA A 164 -12.47 -0.75 25.86
CA ALA A 164 -13.70 -1.50 25.61
C ALA A 164 -14.16 -1.48 24.14
N LEU A 165 -13.30 -1.12 23.21
CA LEU A 165 -13.62 -1.14 21.79
C LEU A 165 -13.67 -2.61 21.29
N PRO A 166 -14.71 -2.97 20.50
CA PRO A 166 -14.73 -4.27 19.87
C PRO A 166 -13.51 -4.42 18.95
N LEU A 167 -12.97 -5.63 18.88
CA LEU A 167 -11.94 -5.93 17.88
C LEU A 167 -12.50 -5.68 16.48
N PRO A 168 -11.67 -5.27 15.52
CA PRO A 168 -12.10 -5.12 14.12
C PRO A 168 -12.80 -6.36 13.56
N SER A 169 -12.41 -7.57 14.02
CA SER A 169 -13.05 -8.84 13.68
C SER A 169 -14.47 -9.01 14.21
N GLU A 170 -14.83 -8.32 15.31
CA GLU A 170 -16.19 -8.33 15.86
C GLU A 170 -17.10 -7.29 15.20
N ALA A 171 -16.49 -6.18 14.71
CA ALA A 171 -17.22 -5.15 13.96
C ALA A 171 -17.50 -5.57 12.50
N ASN A 172 -16.66 -6.43 11.92
CA ASN A 172 -16.84 -6.97 10.56
C ASN A 172 -16.21 -8.37 10.46
N PRO A 173 -16.94 -9.45 10.79
CA PRO A 173 -16.41 -10.81 10.78
C PRO A 173 -15.97 -11.30 9.40
N SER A 174 -16.29 -10.58 8.34
CA SER A 174 -15.86 -10.92 6.98
C SER A 174 -14.57 -10.24 6.54
N LYS A 175 -14.13 -9.19 7.25
CA LYS A 175 -12.90 -8.45 6.94
C LYS A 175 -12.51 -7.54 8.12
N GLY A 176 -11.63 -8.04 8.97
CA GLY A 176 -10.66 -7.14 9.58
C GLY A 176 -9.75 -6.57 8.49
N PRO A 177 -8.97 -5.50 8.74
CA PRO A 177 -7.92 -5.10 7.82
C PRO A 177 -7.15 -6.36 7.48
N ALA A 178 -6.97 -6.74 6.25
CA ALA A 178 -6.34 -7.92 5.62
C ALA A 178 -5.79 -9.08 6.50
N PHE A 179 -6.31 -9.30 7.71
CA PHE A 179 -5.75 -10.13 8.78
C PHE A 179 -6.77 -11.07 9.45
N ALA A 180 -7.90 -11.38 8.79
CA ALA A 180 -8.88 -12.29 9.36
C ALA A 180 -8.33 -13.70 9.44
N PHE A 181 -8.03 -14.16 10.64
CA PHE A 181 -7.77 -15.56 10.96
C PHE A 181 -9.07 -16.34 10.97
N ALA A 182 -9.15 -17.40 10.17
CA ALA A 182 -10.09 -18.47 10.44
C ALA A 182 -9.60 -19.26 11.67
N PRO A 183 -10.44 -19.54 12.70
CA PRO A 183 -10.03 -20.38 13.80
C PRO A 183 -9.68 -21.76 13.24
N ALA A 184 -8.48 -22.26 13.57
CA ALA A 184 -8.13 -23.65 13.33
C ALA A 184 -9.15 -24.52 14.06
N GLY A 185 -9.97 -25.26 13.31
CA GLY A 185 -10.92 -26.23 13.84
C GLY A 185 -10.16 -27.26 14.68
N GLY A 186 -10.64 -27.47 15.91
CA GLY A 186 -10.17 -28.53 16.80
C GLY A 186 -10.53 -29.93 16.30
#